data_f5279ff8a24b8544fd798a449f9ecf70
#
_entry.id   f5279ff8a24b8544fd798a449f9ecf70
#
_cell.length_a   1.000
_cell.length_b   1.000
_cell.length_c   1.000
_cell.angle_alpha   90.00
_cell.angle_beta   90.00
_cell.angle_gamma   90.00
#
_symmetry.space_group_name_H-M   'P 1'
#
loop_
_entity.id
_entity.type
_entity.pdbx_description
1 polymer ?
#
loop_
_entity_poly.entity_id
_entity_poly.type
_entity_poly.pdbx_seq_one_letter_code
_entity_poly.pdbx_strand_id
1 'polypeptide(L)'
;MKRLFLVILSISILCGCSAVPESVSPPSGESGCTEPTPAPDPVITIDDIADENFSDIDNTGFGWGFKKNKNAEPDIFEETKELFRKYNTFYMDENRGKVLYLTFDEGYENGYTAQILDVLQACDVPAAFFVTGPYIETERELVERMISEGHIVGNHTVHHPNLPKLASAEKMAEELCALNEKFLTQYGVPMKYMRPPEGEYSERLLKVADTLGYKTVLWSFAYKDWDPKQQRGSAYAFNQVTPYLHDGAILLLHAVSKDNADALEDIINYAKNLGYEFKSLDNLI
;
A
#
# COMPACT_ATOMS: atom_id res chain seq x y z
N MET A 1 23.34 55.28 -31.63
CA MET A 1 23.42 56.50 -30.79
C MET A 1 23.38 56.10 -29.33
N LYS A 2 24.45 56.45 -28.64
CA LYS A 2 24.80 56.23 -27.25
C LYS A 2 23.76 56.78 -26.27
N ARG A 3 23.55 56.13 -25.16
CA ARG A 3 23.64 56.83 -23.81
C ARG A 3 23.80 55.78 -22.70
N LEU A 4 24.99 55.86 -22.16
CA LEU A 4 25.50 55.30 -20.91
C LEU A 4 25.04 56.20 -19.77
N PHE A 5 24.54 55.63 -18.66
CA PHE A 5 24.44 56.38 -17.39
C PHE A 5 25.10 55.59 -16.27
N LEU A 6 26.17 56.15 -15.82
CA LEU A 6 26.99 55.84 -14.66
C LEU A 6 26.42 56.64 -13.48
N VAL A 7 26.16 56.03 -12.33
CA VAL A 7 25.95 56.77 -11.07
C VAL A 7 26.75 56.13 -9.93
N ILE A 8 27.41 56.98 -9.32
CA ILE A 8 28.53 57.00 -8.42
C ILE A 8 28.15 56.51 -7.01
N LEU A 9 29.13 55.82 -6.42
CA LEU A 9 29.32 55.39 -5.05
C LEU A 9 29.45 56.55 -4.08
N SER A 10 28.82 56.51 -2.94
CA SER A 10 29.16 57.40 -1.78
C SER A 10 29.32 56.56 -0.51
N ILE A 11 30.55 56.47 -0.05
CA ILE A 11 30.96 55.91 1.23
C ILE A 11 30.85 57.03 2.28
N SER A 12 30.18 56.78 3.40
CA SER A 12 30.27 57.58 4.59
C SER A 12 30.70 56.73 5.77
N ILE A 13 31.91 56.96 6.23
CA ILE A 13 32.48 56.39 7.44
C ILE A 13 32.07 57.34 8.59
N LEU A 14 31.47 56.78 9.64
CA LEU A 14 31.41 57.49 10.94
C LEU A 14 31.83 56.51 12.03
N CYS A 15 32.88 56.96 12.70
CA CYS A 15 33.51 56.37 13.88
C CYS A 15 32.71 56.74 15.14
N GLY A 16 32.57 55.83 16.11
CA GLY A 16 32.12 56.26 17.40
C GLY A 16 31.74 55.22 18.43
N CYS A 17 32.65 54.94 19.35
CA CYS A 17 32.46 54.61 20.78
C CYS A 17 31.95 53.29 21.23
N SER A 18 32.84 52.61 21.92
CA SER A 18 32.68 51.45 22.78
C SER A 18 31.66 51.67 23.90
N ALA A 19 30.73 50.68 24.04
CA ALA A 19 30.06 50.38 25.29
C ALA A 19 30.09 48.88 25.52
N VAL A 20 30.53 48.50 26.72
CA VAL A 20 30.60 47.12 27.20
C VAL A 20 29.17 46.63 27.48
N PRO A 21 28.69 45.51 26.97
CA PRO A 21 27.40 44.99 27.39
C PRO A 21 27.54 44.12 28.65
N GLU A 22 26.61 44.34 29.56
CA GLU A 22 26.33 43.53 30.74
C GLU A 22 26.08 42.07 30.36
N SER A 23 26.52 41.16 31.22
CA SER A 23 26.28 39.73 31.19
C SER A 23 24.79 39.41 31.33
N VAL A 24 24.14 39.00 30.27
CA VAL A 24 22.79 38.41 30.29
C VAL A 24 22.93 36.91 30.51
N SER A 25 22.43 36.43 31.62
CA SER A 25 22.26 34.99 31.91
C SER A 25 21.35 34.33 30.88
N PRO A 26 21.62 33.10 30.43
CA PRO A 26 20.75 32.42 29.51
C PRO A 26 19.41 32.07 30.16
N PRO A 27 18.28 32.10 29.43
CA PRO A 27 16.99 31.69 29.97
C PRO A 27 17.00 30.21 30.26
N SER A 28 16.51 29.86 31.42
CA SER A 28 16.29 28.52 31.93
C SER A 28 15.36 27.72 30.99
N GLY A 29 15.81 26.53 30.66
CA GLY A 29 15.21 25.44 29.95
C GLY A 29 13.72 25.49 29.65
N GLU A 30 13.41 25.50 28.36
CA GLU A 30 12.16 24.92 27.88
C GLU A 30 12.28 23.41 27.99
N SER A 31 11.46 22.82 28.85
CA SER A 31 11.16 21.40 28.91
C SER A 31 10.50 21.00 27.58
N GLY A 32 11.26 20.47 26.65
CA GLY A 32 10.73 19.84 25.47
C GLY A 32 9.85 18.67 25.88
N CYS A 33 8.54 18.80 25.75
CA CYS A 33 7.64 17.66 25.71
C CYS A 33 8.02 16.82 24.50
N THR A 34 8.82 15.78 24.71
CA THR A 34 8.91 14.69 23.74
C THR A 34 7.55 14.01 23.74
N GLU A 35 6.82 14.10 22.63
CA GLU A 35 5.66 13.25 22.43
C GLU A 35 6.09 11.81 22.68
N PRO A 36 5.30 11.01 23.41
CA PRO A 36 5.61 9.60 23.64
C PRO A 36 5.73 8.92 22.27
N THR A 37 6.87 8.28 22.02
CA THR A 37 7.04 7.40 20.87
C THR A 37 5.87 6.39 20.90
N PRO A 38 5.09 6.28 19.82
CA PRO A 38 4.00 5.31 19.78
C PRO A 38 4.56 3.92 20.12
N ALA A 39 3.80 3.16 20.91
CA ALA A 39 4.16 1.79 21.23
C ALA A 39 4.36 1.01 19.92
N PRO A 40 5.36 0.13 19.84
CA PRO A 40 5.53 -0.71 18.65
C PRO A 40 4.24 -1.49 18.40
N ASP A 41 3.86 -1.61 17.12
CA ASP A 41 2.72 -2.41 16.72
C ASP A 41 2.87 -3.85 17.25
N PRO A 42 1.78 -4.52 17.66
CA PRO A 42 1.85 -5.88 18.19
C PRO A 42 2.46 -6.82 17.15
N VAL A 43 3.38 -7.66 17.60
CA VAL A 43 3.97 -8.71 16.75
C VAL A 43 2.91 -9.80 16.58
N ILE A 44 2.53 -10.07 15.34
CA ILE A 44 1.56 -11.12 14.98
C ILE A 44 2.24 -12.48 15.12
N THR A 45 1.68 -13.38 15.93
CA THR A 45 2.23 -14.72 16.19
C THR A 45 1.16 -15.80 16.06
N ILE A 46 1.60 -17.04 15.89
CA ILE A 46 0.67 -18.18 15.84
C ILE A 46 -0.05 -18.43 17.17
N ASP A 47 0.54 -18.00 18.27
CA ASP A 47 -0.07 -18.14 19.60
C ASP A 47 -1.36 -17.31 19.73
N ASP A 48 -1.53 -16.27 18.91
CA ASP A 48 -2.73 -15.42 18.87
C ASP A 48 -3.99 -16.19 18.45
N ILE A 49 -3.82 -17.35 17.78
CA ILE A 49 -4.95 -18.22 17.38
C ILE A 49 -5.12 -19.46 18.26
N ALA A 50 -4.17 -19.74 19.17
CA ALA A 50 -4.14 -21.00 19.91
C ALA A 50 -5.36 -21.21 20.83
N ASP A 51 -5.92 -20.13 21.35
CA ASP A 51 -7.07 -20.16 22.27
C ASP A 51 -8.43 -20.05 21.55
N GLU A 52 -8.44 -19.87 20.21
CA GLU A 52 -9.65 -19.65 19.44
C GLU A 52 -10.19 -20.97 18.83
N ASN A 53 -11.50 -21.17 18.88
CA ASN A 53 -12.13 -22.30 18.22
C ASN A 53 -12.53 -21.95 16.78
N PHE A 54 -11.78 -22.44 15.82
CA PHE A 54 -12.07 -22.26 14.39
C PHE A 54 -12.87 -23.42 13.78
N SER A 55 -13.12 -24.53 14.53
CA SER A 55 -13.79 -25.72 13.98
C SER A 55 -15.23 -25.46 13.57
N ASP A 56 -15.91 -24.56 14.27
CA ASP A 56 -17.32 -24.23 14.05
C ASP A 56 -17.53 -23.13 13.00
N ILE A 57 -16.44 -22.56 12.43
CA ILE A 57 -16.50 -21.52 11.41
C ILE A 57 -16.41 -22.17 10.02
N ASP A 58 -17.30 -21.77 9.11
CA ASP A 58 -17.36 -22.33 7.76
C ASP A 58 -16.06 -22.09 6.99
N ASN A 59 -15.52 -23.15 6.40
CA ASN A 59 -14.32 -23.09 5.55
C ASN A 59 -14.64 -23.36 4.07
N THR A 60 -15.89 -23.24 3.66
CA THR A 60 -16.22 -23.28 2.24
C THR A 60 -15.47 -22.16 1.51
N GLY A 61 -14.62 -22.56 0.55
CA GLY A 61 -13.82 -21.60 -0.24
C GLY A 61 -14.64 -20.93 -1.31
N PHE A 62 -14.44 -19.62 -1.46
CA PHE A 62 -15.02 -18.77 -2.49
C PHE A 62 -13.93 -18.02 -3.20
N GLY A 63 -13.98 -17.96 -4.53
CA GLY A 63 -13.16 -17.04 -5.32
C GLY A 63 -13.78 -15.64 -5.34
N TRP A 64 -12.99 -14.61 -5.02
CA TRP A 64 -13.42 -13.24 -5.11
C TRP A 64 -13.61 -12.81 -6.57
N GLY A 65 -14.83 -12.50 -6.93
CA GLY A 65 -15.18 -12.09 -8.28
C GLY A 65 -16.50 -11.34 -8.33
N PHE A 66 -16.57 -10.38 -9.25
CA PHE A 66 -17.74 -9.52 -9.43
C PHE A 66 -17.84 -9.04 -10.88
N LYS A 67 -19.01 -8.52 -11.23
CA LYS A 67 -19.19 -7.83 -12.51
C LYS A 67 -18.73 -6.38 -12.36
N LYS A 68 -17.75 -5.98 -13.19
CA LYS A 68 -17.29 -4.58 -13.25
C LYS A 68 -18.35 -3.69 -13.89
N ASN A 69 -18.60 -2.53 -13.28
CA ASN A 69 -19.46 -1.49 -13.81
C ASN A 69 -18.59 -0.31 -14.27
N LYS A 70 -18.89 0.27 -15.44
CA LYS A 70 -18.15 1.45 -15.93
C LYS A 70 -18.51 2.68 -15.10
N ASN A 71 -17.45 3.37 -14.61
CA ASN A 71 -17.56 4.58 -13.79
C ASN A 71 -18.47 4.42 -12.56
N ALA A 72 -18.58 3.20 -12.03
CA ALA A 72 -19.39 2.87 -10.87
C ALA A 72 -18.78 1.69 -10.11
N GLU A 73 -19.07 1.59 -8.82
CA GLU A 73 -18.71 0.46 -7.99
C GLU A 73 -19.31 -0.87 -8.50
N PRO A 74 -18.69 -2.00 -8.21
CA PRO A 74 -19.24 -3.32 -8.55
C PRO A 74 -20.46 -3.64 -7.68
N ASP A 75 -21.39 -4.43 -8.25
CA ASP A 75 -22.52 -4.97 -7.50
C ASP A 75 -22.06 -6.13 -6.62
N ILE A 76 -22.09 -5.97 -5.31
CA ILE A 76 -21.73 -6.99 -4.32
C ILE A 76 -22.95 -7.30 -3.46
N PHE A 77 -23.18 -8.60 -3.20
CA PHE A 77 -24.25 -9.05 -2.31
C PHE A 77 -24.05 -8.53 -0.89
N GLU A 78 -25.14 -8.11 -0.24
CA GLU A 78 -25.06 -7.51 1.10
C GLU A 78 -24.52 -8.50 2.14
N GLU A 79 -24.84 -9.78 2.02
CA GLU A 79 -24.32 -10.84 2.90
C GLU A 79 -22.78 -10.93 2.83
N THR A 80 -22.20 -10.70 1.65
CA THR A 80 -20.74 -10.66 1.47
C THR A 80 -20.16 -9.41 2.12
N LYS A 81 -20.81 -8.25 1.97
CA LYS A 81 -20.37 -7.01 2.61
C LYS A 81 -20.42 -7.12 4.13
N GLU A 82 -21.49 -7.71 4.69
CA GLU A 82 -21.62 -7.97 6.13
C GLU A 82 -20.52 -8.88 6.64
N LEU A 83 -20.20 -9.96 5.92
CA LEU A 83 -19.10 -10.86 6.24
C LEU A 83 -17.76 -10.13 6.24
N PHE A 84 -17.50 -9.28 5.25
CA PHE A 84 -16.26 -8.51 5.14
C PHE A 84 -16.13 -7.48 6.26
N ARG A 85 -17.20 -6.74 6.57
CA ARG A 85 -17.20 -5.81 7.72
C ARG A 85 -16.95 -6.51 9.04
N LYS A 86 -17.48 -7.74 9.20
CA LYS A 86 -17.28 -8.56 10.42
C LYS A 86 -15.81 -8.89 10.67
N TYR A 87 -15.00 -9.04 9.64
CA TYR A 87 -13.61 -9.50 9.72
C TYR A 87 -12.60 -8.53 9.09
N ASN A 88 -12.80 -7.23 9.24
CA ASN A 88 -11.88 -6.19 8.76
C ASN A 88 -11.35 -6.44 7.33
N THR A 89 -12.26 -6.84 6.41
CA THR A 89 -11.95 -7.14 5.02
C THR A 89 -12.44 -6.02 4.13
N PHE A 90 -11.55 -5.48 3.29
CA PHE A 90 -11.79 -4.34 2.42
C PHE A 90 -11.68 -4.76 0.95
N TYR A 91 -12.64 -4.41 0.13
CA TYR A 91 -12.58 -4.54 -1.33
C TYR A 91 -12.66 -3.17 -2.02
N MET A 92 -13.14 -2.17 -1.31
CA MET A 92 -13.16 -0.75 -1.64
C MET A 92 -13.33 0.06 -0.35
N ASP A 93 -13.17 1.37 -0.41
CA ASP A 93 -13.54 2.28 0.66
C ASP A 93 -14.96 2.81 0.41
N GLU A 94 -15.94 2.25 1.11
CA GLU A 94 -17.35 2.60 0.94
C GLU A 94 -17.69 4.03 1.42
N ASN A 95 -16.78 4.67 2.18
CA ASN A 95 -16.99 5.96 2.84
C ASN A 95 -16.26 7.13 2.16
N ARG A 96 -15.47 6.87 1.12
CA ARG A 96 -14.68 7.89 0.42
C ARG A 96 -15.29 8.24 -0.93
N GLY A 97 -15.17 9.53 -1.30
CA GLY A 97 -15.48 9.99 -2.65
C GLY A 97 -14.33 9.71 -3.62
N LYS A 98 -13.86 10.75 -4.28
CA LYS A 98 -12.81 10.72 -5.31
C LYS A 98 -11.43 10.26 -4.79
N VAL A 99 -11.37 9.07 -4.17
CA VAL A 99 -10.13 8.43 -3.68
C VAL A 99 -9.93 7.10 -4.38
N LEU A 100 -8.68 6.80 -4.72
CA LEU A 100 -8.25 5.52 -5.29
C LEU A 100 -7.11 4.94 -4.45
N TYR A 101 -7.08 3.63 -4.33
CA TYR A 101 -6.02 2.87 -3.69
C TYR A 101 -5.35 1.97 -4.72
N LEU A 102 -4.07 2.20 -4.99
CA LEU A 102 -3.32 1.44 -5.97
C LEU A 102 -2.60 0.29 -5.28
N THR A 103 -2.81 -0.93 -5.78
CA THR A 103 -2.21 -2.12 -5.19
C THR A 103 -1.65 -3.05 -6.25
N PHE A 104 -0.56 -3.74 -5.90
CA PHE A 104 0.13 -4.71 -6.75
C PHE A 104 0.33 -6.03 -6.02
N ASP A 105 0.14 -7.15 -6.71
CA ASP A 105 0.52 -8.47 -6.22
C ASP A 105 1.85 -8.88 -6.86
N GLU A 106 2.81 -9.30 -5.98
CA GLU A 106 4.20 -9.56 -6.31
C GLU A 106 4.60 -11.00 -5.93
N GLY A 107 4.37 -11.93 -6.85
CA GLY A 107 4.80 -13.31 -6.69
C GLY A 107 6.25 -13.55 -7.12
N TYR A 108 6.71 -12.85 -8.14
CA TYR A 108 8.07 -12.86 -8.69
C TYR A 108 8.33 -11.61 -9.52
N GLU A 109 9.61 -11.23 -9.69
CA GLU A 109 10.02 -10.08 -10.51
C GLU A 109 10.11 -10.44 -11.99
N ASN A 110 9.68 -9.52 -12.85
CA ASN A 110 9.75 -9.64 -14.31
C ASN A 110 10.43 -8.42 -14.98
N GLY A 111 11.15 -7.60 -14.20
CA GLY A 111 11.93 -6.46 -14.69
C GLY A 111 11.18 -5.13 -14.74
N TYR A 112 9.98 -5.02 -14.15
CA TYR A 112 9.17 -3.80 -14.27
C TYR A 112 8.86 -3.11 -12.94
N THR A 113 9.08 -3.74 -11.80
CA THR A 113 8.78 -3.15 -10.49
C THR A 113 9.59 -1.87 -10.25
N ALA A 114 10.86 -1.83 -10.65
CA ALA A 114 11.67 -0.61 -10.54
C ALA A 114 11.06 0.57 -11.33
N GLN A 115 10.60 0.33 -12.56
CA GLN A 115 9.93 1.35 -13.39
C GLN A 115 8.61 1.81 -12.74
N ILE A 116 7.84 0.90 -12.16
CA ILE A 116 6.59 1.21 -11.43
C ILE A 116 6.91 2.13 -10.25
N LEU A 117 7.91 1.82 -9.43
CA LEU A 117 8.34 2.64 -8.30
C LEU A 117 8.79 4.03 -8.76
N ASP A 118 9.56 4.13 -9.85
CA ASP A 118 9.99 5.41 -10.40
C ASP A 118 8.78 6.29 -10.81
N VAL A 119 7.76 5.71 -11.43
CA VAL A 119 6.52 6.41 -11.80
C VAL A 119 5.73 6.84 -10.57
N LEU A 120 5.58 5.96 -9.58
CA LEU A 120 4.88 6.28 -8.32
C LEU A 120 5.54 7.45 -7.60
N GLN A 121 6.88 7.45 -7.50
CA GLN A 121 7.66 8.52 -6.92
C GLN A 121 7.49 9.83 -7.71
N ALA A 122 7.62 9.78 -9.04
CA ALA A 122 7.47 10.96 -9.89
C ALA A 122 6.06 11.57 -9.83
N CYS A 123 5.05 10.75 -9.62
CA CYS A 123 3.66 11.16 -9.51
C CYS A 123 3.21 11.49 -8.09
N ASP A 124 4.04 11.28 -7.07
CA ASP A 124 3.69 11.40 -5.64
C ASP A 124 2.43 10.58 -5.31
N VAL A 125 2.49 9.27 -5.58
CA VAL A 125 1.38 8.33 -5.39
C VAL A 125 1.80 7.18 -4.49
N PRO A 126 1.17 7.01 -3.32
CA PRO A 126 1.38 5.83 -2.49
C PRO A 126 0.71 4.60 -3.09
N ALA A 127 1.31 3.44 -2.89
CA ALA A 127 0.76 2.16 -3.30
C ALA A 127 0.97 1.09 -2.20
N ALA A 128 0.34 -0.07 -2.37
CA ALA A 128 0.62 -1.25 -1.56
C ALA A 128 1.06 -2.41 -2.45
N PHE A 129 2.10 -3.12 -2.01
CA PHE A 129 2.66 -4.28 -2.70
C PHE A 129 2.48 -5.51 -1.81
N PHE A 130 1.68 -6.46 -2.26
CA PHE A 130 1.48 -7.73 -1.55
C PHE A 130 2.50 -8.74 -2.05
N VAL A 131 3.49 -9.03 -1.21
CA VAL A 131 4.67 -9.81 -1.57
C VAL A 131 4.63 -11.21 -1.00
N THR A 132 5.20 -12.18 -1.72
CA THR A 132 5.36 -13.57 -1.27
C THR A 132 6.69 -13.82 -0.57
N GLY A 133 6.84 -14.99 0.06
CA GLY A 133 8.11 -15.40 0.69
C GLY A 133 9.29 -15.38 -0.27
N PRO A 134 9.23 -16.01 -1.44
CA PRO A 134 10.31 -15.94 -2.44
C PRO A 134 10.65 -14.51 -2.87
N TYR A 135 9.65 -13.65 -3.05
CA TYR A 135 9.89 -12.27 -3.48
C TYR A 135 10.77 -11.49 -2.49
N ILE A 136 10.48 -11.55 -1.19
CA ILE A 136 11.30 -10.85 -0.18
C ILE A 136 12.72 -11.44 -0.03
N GLU A 137 12.95 -12.67 -0.48
CA GLU A 137 14.27 -13.29 -0.49
C GLU A 137 15.13 -12.83 -1.67
N THR A 138 14.50 -12.74 -2.86
CA THR A 138 15.25 -12.47 -4.11
C THR A 138 15.31 -10.98 -4.44
N GLU A 139 14.30 -10.19 -4.06
CA GLU A 139 14.12 -8.80 -4.50
C GLU A 139 14.30 -7.79 -3.37
N ARG A 140 15.32 -7.99 -2.52
CA ARG A 140 15.59 -7.16 -1.33
C ARG A 140 15.63 -5.66 -1.63
N GLU A 141 16.36 -5.28 -2.68
CA GLU A 141 16.54 -3.87 -3.05
C GLU A 141 15.22 -3.22 -3.46
N LEU A 142 14.33 -3.95 -4.13
CA LEU A 142 13.00 -3.46 -4.50
C LEU A 142 12.10 -3.31 -3.27
N VAL A 143 12.14 -4.28 -2.34
CA VAL A 143 11.37 -4.19 -1.09
C VAL A 143 11.88 -3.05 -0.21
N GLU A 144 13.20 -2.83 -0.11
CA GLU A 144 13.78 -1.68 0.59
C GLU A 144 13.33 -0.35 -0.04
N ARG A 145 13.26 -0.28 -1.37
CA ARG A 145 12.70 0.88 -2.08
C ARG A 145 11.22 1.08 -1.73
N MET A 146 10.39 0.04 -1.80
CA MET A 146 8.97 0.14 -1.43
C MET A 146 8.79 0.77 -0.05
N ILE A 147 9.55 0.29 0.94
CA ILE A 147 9.47 0.80 2.32
C ILE A 147 9.98 2.24 2.42
N SER A 148 11.16 2.53 1.86
CA SER A 148 11.80 3.84 1.98
C SER A 148 11.07 4.94 1.19
N GLU A 149 10.37 4.58 0.12
CA GLU A 149 9.55 5.48 -0.68
C GLU A 149 8.11 5.64 -0.10
N GLY A 150 7.82 5.01 1.06
CA GLY A 150 6.55 5.21 1.78
C GLY A 150 5.40 4.35 1.29
N HIS A 151 5.69 3.30 0.54
CA HIS A 151 4.69 2.32 0.13
C HIS A 151 4.45 1.28 1.23
N ILE A 152 3.25 0.69 1.22
CA ILE A 152 2.93 -0.44 2.10
C ILE A 152 3.44 -1.73 1.47
N VAL A 153 4.10 -2.56 2.28
CA VAL A 153 4.40 -3.95 1.93
C VAL A 153 3.46 -4.86 2.71
N GLY A 154 2.58 -5.54 2.01
CA GLY A 154 1.55 -6.43 2.57
C GLY A 154 1.91 -7.91 2.39
N ASN A 155 1.26 -8.74 3.20
CA ASN A 155 1.45 -10.19 3.26
C ASN A 155 0.65 -10.91 2.16
N HIS A 156 1.35 -11.59 1.25
CA HIS A 156 0.72 -12.43 0.22
C HIS A 156 1.05 -13.92 0.42
N THR A 157 1.27 -14.33 1.69
CA THR A 157 1.68 -15.67 2.14
C THR A 157 3.11 -16.07 1.75
N VAL A 158 3.65 -17.08 2.42
CA VAL A 158 5.00 -17.59 2.08
C VAL A 158 4.99 -18.26 0.72
N HIS A 159 4.08 -19.23 0.49
CA HIS A 159 4.13 -20.13 -0.67
C HIS A 159 3.02 -19.91 -1.70
N HIS A 160 2.18 -18.88 -1.52
CA HIS A 160 1.03 -18.60 -2.38
C HIS A 160 0.02 -19.77 -2.52
N PRO A 161 -0.35 -20.46 -1.41
CA PRO A 161 -1.33 -21.54 -1.49
C PRO A 161 -2.76 -21.00 -1.59
N ASN A 162 -3.69 -21.83 -2.08
CA ASN A 162 -5.11 -21.60 -1.86
C ASN A 162 -5.42 -21.85 -0.36
N LEU A 163 -5.47 -20.79 0.43
CA LEU A 163 -5.58 -20.85 1.89
C LEU A 163 -6.80 -21.63 2.38
N PRO A 164 -8.04 -21.47 1.82
CA PRO A 164 -9.20 -22.29 2.21
C PRO A 164 -9.01 -23.81 2.02
N LYS A 165 -8.09 -24.25 1.15
CA LYS A 165 -7.80 -25.68 0.94
C LYS A 165 -6.77 -26.24 1.91
N LEU A 166 -6.18 -25.44 2.76
CA LEU A 166 -5.28 -25.93 3.81
C LEU A 166 -6.05 -26.69 4.88
N ALA A 167 -5.35 -27.64 5.52
CA ALA A 167 -5.97 -28.62 6.40
C ALA A 167 -6.64 -28.04 7.66
N SER A 168 -6.15 -26.87 8.14
CA SER A 168 -6.65 -26.26 9.36
C SER A 168 -6.37 -24.75 9.42
N ALA A 169 -6.95 -24.06 10.40
CA ALA A 169 -6.72 -22.66 10.69
C ALA A 169 -5.24 -22.39 11.05
N GLU A 170 -4.61 -23.30 11.78
CA GLU A 170 -3.19 -23.20 12.14
C GLU A 170 -2.31 -23.20 10.88
N LYS A 171 -2.64 -24.02 9.86
CA LYS A 171 -1.90 -24.03 8.60
C LYS A 171 -2.09 -22.73 7.79
N MET A 172 -3.24 -22.09 7.88
CA MET A 172 -3.47 -20.76 7.30
C MET A 172 -2.61 -19.71 8.04
N ALA A 173 -2.62 -19.76 9.38
CA ALA A 173 -1.84 -18.87 10.22
C ALA A 173 -0.33 -19.05 10.01
N GLU A 174 0.17 -20.28 9.89
CA GLU A 174 1.59 -20.56 9.60
C GLU A 174 2.06 -19.81 8.34
N GLU A 175 1.29 -19.80 7.26
CA GLU A 175 1.61 -19.09 6.03
C GLU A 175 1.71 -17.57 6.22
N LEU A 176 0.85 -17.00 7.05
CA LEU A 176 0.83 -15.57 7.33
C LEU A 176 1.89 -15.16 8.36
N CYS A 177 2.00 -15.88 9.47
CA CYS A 177 2.93 -15.58 10.54
C CYS A 177 4.39 -15.76 10.09
N ALA A 178 4.70 -16.84 9.36
CA ALA A 178 6.06 -17.09 8.91
C ALA A 178 6.56 -16.02 7.94
N LEU A 179 5.71 -15.48 7.07
CA LEU A 179 6.10 -14.37 6.21
C LEU A 179 6.31 -13.09 7.00
N ASN A 180 5.41 -12.77 7.93
CA ASN A 180 5.53 -11.60 8.78
C ASN A 180 6.78 -11.64 9.66
N GLU A 181 7.07 -12.77 10.30
CA GLU A 181 8.30 -12.96 11.10
C GLU A 181 9.57 -12.72 10.27
N LYS A 182 9.61 -13.28 9.07
CA LYS A 182 10.69 -13.08 8.14
C LYS A 182 10.85 -11.62 7.74
N PHE A 183 9.74 -10.96 7.39
CA PHE A 183 9.72 -9.57 7.01
C PHE A 183 10.13 -8.65 8.17
N LEU A 184 9.57 -8.87 9.36
CA LEU A 184 9.92 -8.13 10.58
C LEU A 184 11.40 -8.27 10.92
N THR A 185 11.95 -9.50 10.83
CA THR A 185 13.37 -9.76 11.08
C THR A 185 14.28 -9.03 10.09
N GLN A 186 13.85 -8.93 8.82
CA GLN A 186 14.68 -8.38 7.76
C GLN A 186 14.57 -6.85 7.65
N TYR A 187 13.39 -6.28 7.89
CA TYR A 187 13.09 -4.86 7.65
C TYR A 187 12.67 -4.09 8.91
N GLY A 188 12.47 -4.74 10.04
CA GLY A 188 12.19 -4.09 11.33
C GLY A 188 10.76 -3.55 11.50
N VAL A 189 9.86 -3.83 10.57
CA VAL A 189 8.45 -3.39 10.59
C VAL A 189 7.52 -4.58 10.37
N PRO A 190 6.36 -4.68 11.06
CA PRO A 190 5.39 -5.74 10.83
C PRO A 190 4.53 -5.46 9.59
N MET A 191 3.99 -6.52 8.99
CA MET A 191 2.96 -6.42 7.94
C MET A 191 1.58 -6.26 8.57
N LYS A 192 0.84 -5.21 8.21
CA LYS A 192 -0.51 -4.90 8.75
C LYS A 192 -1.63 -5.39 7.84
N TYR A 193 -1.33 -5.59 6.57
CA TYR A 193 -2.28 -5.94 5.52
C TYR A 193 -1.94 -7.29 4.94
N MET A 194 -2.98 -8.09 4.64
CA MET A 194 -2.80 -9.31 3.89
C MET A 194 -3.74 -9.34 2.69
N ARG A 195 -3.34 -10.06 1.65
CA ARG A 195 -4.22 -10.40 0.53
C ARG A 195 -4.15 -11.91 0.30
N PRO A 196 -5.30 -12.60 0.29
CA PRO A 196 -5.31 -14.03 0.01
C PRO A 196 -4.91 -14.28 -1.45
N PRO A 197 -4.05 -15.28 -1.70
CA PRO A 197 -3.71 -15.73 -3.05
C PRO A 197 -4.94 -15.99 -3.91
N GLU A 198 -4.89 -15.56 -5.17
CA GLU A 198 -5.97 -15.72 -6.17
C GLU A 198 -7.30 -15.06 -5.76
N GLY A 199 -7.36 -14.33 -4.63
CA GLY A 199 -8.59 -13.84 -4.05
C GLY A 199 -9.48 -14.96 -3.47
N GLU A 200 -8.93 -16.12 -3.22
CA GLU A 200 -9.66 -17.24 -2.63
C GLU A 200 -9.80 -17.06 -1.12
N TYR A 201 -11.02 -17.03 -0.62
CA TYR A 201 -11.31 -16.79 0.79
C TYR A 201 -12.36 -17.77 1.33
N SER A 202 -12.44 -17.85 2.66
CA SER A 202 -13.51 -18.49 3.41
C SER A 202 -13.78 -17.67 4.67
N GLU A 203 -14.93 -17.86 5.32
CA GLU A 203 -15.18 -17.18 6.61
C GLU A 203 -14.09 -17.53 7.64
N ARG A 204 -13.65 -18.79 7.69
CA ARG A 204 -12.55 -19.23 8.56
C ARG A 204 -11.27 -18.48 8.29
N LEU A 205 -10.86 -18.35 7.02
CA LEU A 205 -9.65 -17.59 6.67
C LEU A 205 -9.75 -16.13 7.11
N LEU A 206 -10.89 -15.47 6.85
CA LEU A 206 -11.09 -14.07 7.25
C LEU A 206 -11.01 -13.91 8.77
N LYS A 207 -11.61 -14.84 9.54
CA LYS A 207 -11.48 -14.84 11.00
C LYS A 207 -10.04 -15.09 11.45
N VAL A 208 -9.28 -15.99 10.83
CA VAL A 208 -7.86 -16.22 11.14
C VAL A 208 -7.07 -14.94 10.91
N ALA A 209 -7.22 -14.30 9.76
CA ALA A 209 -6.52 -13.06 9.44
C ALA A 209 -6.87 -11.93 10.43
N ASP A 210 -8.15 -11.76 10.76
CA ASP A 210 -8.62 -10.77 11.72
C ASP A 210 -8.08 -11.03 13.14
N THR A 211 -8.08 -12.31 13.59
CA THR A 211 -7.52 -12.70 14.89
C THR A 211 -6.03 -12.41 14.98
N LEU A 212 -5.29 -12.60 13.89
CA LEU A 212 -3.88 -12.24 13.78
C LEU A 212 -3.65 -10.73 13.65
N GLY A 213 -4.70 -9.90 13.61
CA GLY A 213 -4.61 -8.45 13.52
C GLY A 213 -4.41 -7.91 12.10
N TYR A 214 -4.55 -8.74 11.07
CA TYR A 214 -4.48 -8.26 9.69
C TYR A 214 -5.78 -7.56 9.25
N LYS A 215 -5.62 -6.52 8.44
CA LYS A 215 -6.68 -6.06 7.54
C LYS A 215 -6.56 -6.86 6.24
N THR A 216 -7.61 -7.60 5.88
CA THR A 216 -7.64 -8.34 4.60
C THR A 216 -8.02 -7.39 3.47
N VAL A 217 -7.25 -7.35 2.39
CA VAL A 217 -7.46 -6.42 1.27
C VAL A 217 -7.70 -7.19 -0.02
N LEU A 218 -8.92 -7.15 -0.49
CA LEU A 218 -9.33 -7.58 -1.82
C LEU A 218 -9.28 -6.37 -2.78
N TRP A 219 -10.13 -6.32 -3.80
CA TRP A 219 -10.15 -5.24 -4.80
C TRP A 219 -11.56 -5.03 -5.36
N SER A 220 -11.84 -3.84 -5.87
CA SER A 220 -13.06 -3.55 -6.64
C SER A 220 -12.79 -3.40 -8.14
N PHE A 221 -11.53 -3.46 -8.52
CA PHE A 221 -11.10 -3.53 -9.92
C PHE A 221 -9.90 -4.46 -10.07
N ALA A 222 -9.96 -5.34 -11.06
CA ALA A 222 -8.83 -6.11 -11.60
C ALA A 222 -9.10 -6.45 -13.07
N TYR A 223 -8.06 -6.78 -13.81
CA TYR A 223 -8.17 -7.37 -15.13
C TYR A 223 -7.08 -8.44 -15.32
N LYS A 224 -7.14 -9.19 -16.41
CA LYS A 224 -6.15 -10.24 -16.69
C LYS A 224 -4.85 -9.60 -17.19
N ASP A 225 -3.89 -9.36 -16.31
CA ASP A 225 -2.59 -8.72 -16.56
C ASP A 225 -1.37 -9.53 -16.08
N TRP A 226 -1.60 -10.61 -15.36
CA TRP A 226 -0.55 -11.44 -14.75
C TRP A 226 0.18 -12.40 -15.71
N ASP A 227 -0.27 -12.52 -16.98
CA ASP A 227 0.37 -13.39 -17.96
C ASP A 227 1.40 -12.58 -18.79
N PRO A 228 2.72 -12.72 -18.53
CA PRO A 228 3.74 -11.94 -19.23
C PRO A 228 3.84 -12.28 -20.73
N LYS A 229 3.18 -13.36 -21.19
CA LYS A 229 3.12 -13.74 -22.61
C LYS A 229 1.95 -13.07 -23.35
N GLN A 230 1.03 -12.42 -22.63
CA GLN A 230 -0.17 -11.79 -23.21
C GLN A 230 -0.12 -10.26 -23.09
N GLN A 231 1.02 -9.66 -23.42
CA GLN A 231 1.18 -8.21 -23.43
C GLN A 231 0.64 -7.63 -24.76
N ARG A 232 -0.13 -6.55 -24.67
CA ARG A 232 -0.87 -5.91 -25.77
C ARG A 232 -0.57 -4.43 -25.92
N GLY A 233 0.35 -3.92 -25.09
CA GLY A 233 0.80 -2.52 -25.08
C GLY A 233 0.07 -1.63 -24.06
N SER A 234 0.71 -0.51 -23.72
CA SER A 234 0.23 0.44 -22.69
C SER A 234 -1.19 0.95 -22.97
N ALA A 235 -1.53 1.21 -24.24
CA ALA A 235 -2.89 1.64 -24.60
C ALA A 235 -3.97 0.59 -24.25
N TYR A 236 -3.63 -0.70 -24.30
CA TYR A 236 -4.54 -1.74 -23.86
C TYR A 236 -4.76 -1.67 -22.34
N ALA A 237 -3.68 -1.62 -21.54
CA ALA A 237 -3.79 -1.51 -20.07
C ALA A 237 -4.57 -0.26 -19.68
N PHE A 238 -4.27 0.90 -20.26
CA PHE A 238 -5.01 2.15 -20.05
C PHE A 238 -6.51 1.98 -20.29
N ASN A 239 -6.90 1.38 -21.42
CA ASN A 239 -8.30 1.14 -21.76
C ASN A 239 -8.98 0.04 -20.93
N GLN A 240 -8.21 -0.83 -20.25
CA GLN A 240 -8.78 -1.79 -19.29
C GLN A 240 -9.07 -1.13 -17.95
N VAL A 241 -8.24 -0.20 -17.48
CA VAL A 241 -8.33 0.41 -16.15
C VAL A 241 -9.27 1.60 -16.12
N THR A 242 -9.04 2.59 -16.99
CA THR A 242 -9.66 3.92 -16.85
C THR A 242 -11.19 3.95 -16.94
N PRO A 243 -11.89 3.09 -17.71
CA PRO A 243 -13.35 3.08 -17.74
C PRO A 243 -14.01 2.53 -16.48
N TYR A 244 -13.25 1.95 -15.57
CA TYR A 244 -13.76 1.30 -14.36
C TYR A 244 -13.30 1.98 -13.06
N LEU A 245 -12.69 3.18 -13.17
CA LEU A 245 -12.41 4.00 -12.00
C LEU A 245 -13.72 4.42 -11.35
N HIS A 246 -13.79 4.31 -10.02
CA HIS A 246 -14.94 4.71 -9.21
C HIS A 246 -14.48 5.13 -7.83
N ASP A 247 -15.33 5.83 -7.12
CA ASP A 247 -15.03 6.38 -5.80
C ASP A 247 -14.68 5.26 -4.81
N GLY A 248 -13.59 5.44 -4.07
CA GLY A 248 -13.10 4.47 -3.10
C GLY A 248 -12.47 3.20 -3.67
N ALA A 249 -12.21 3.13 -4.99
CA ALA A 249 -11.74 1.88 -5.62
C ALA A 249 -10.38 1.44 -5.10
N ILE A 250 -10.27 0.14 -4.78
CA ILE A 250 -9.00 -0.57 -4.63
C ILE A 250 -8.69 -1.24 -5.97
N LEU A 251 -7.62 -0.78 -6.61
CA LEU A 251 -7.19 -1.27 -7.91
C LEU A 251 -6.13 -2.37 -7.73
N LEU A 252 -6.40 -3.58 -8.22
CA LEU A 252 -5.40 -4.63 -8.30
C LEU A 252 -4.76 -4.63 -9.68
N LEU A 253 -3.44 -4.48 -9.70
CA LEU A 253 -2.57 -4.67 -10.85
C LEU A 253 -1.45 -5.66 -10.49
N HIS A 254 -0.73 -6.15 -11.50
CA HIS A 254 0.45 -7.01 -11.29
C HIS A 254 1.68 -6.35 -11.92
N ALA A 255 2.77 -6.24 -11.16
CA ALA A 255 3.99 -5.60 -11.63
C ALA A 255 4.76 -6.43 -12.68
N VAL A 256 4.44 -7.71 -12.82
CA VAL A 256 4.97 -8.55 -13.91
C VAL A 256 4.51 -8.10 -15.30
N SER A 257 3.52 -7.21 -15.39
CA SER A 257 2.96 -6.70 -16.64
C SER A 257 3.73 -5.50 -17.17
N LYS A 258 4.38 -5.67 -18.31
CA LYS A 258 4.98 -4.55 -19.05
C LYS A 258 3.93 -3.50 -19.44
N ASP A 259 2.74 -3.96 -19.82
CA ASP A 259 1.65 -3.07 -20.24
C ASP A 259 1.23 -2.15 -19.09
N ASN A 260 1.17 -2.66 -17.86
CA ASN A 260 0.89 -1.87 -16.66
C ASN A 260 2.00 -0.86 -16.37
N ALA A 261 3.26 -1.31 -16.38
CA ALA A 261 4.40 -0.44 -16.13
C ALA A 261 4.46 0.74 -17.12
N ASP A 262 4.22 0.46 -18.41
CA ASP A 262 4.24 1.47 -19.46
C ASP A 262 3.00 2.39 -19.45
N ALA A 263 1.88 1.96 -18.87
CA ALA A 263 0.62 2.73 -18.83
C ALA A 263 0.41 3.50 -17.53
N LEU A 264 1.18 3.19 -16.49
CA LEU A 264 0.89 3.62 -15.12
C LEU A 264 0.84 5.15 -14.99
N GLU A 265 1.80 5.86 -15.55
CA GLU A 265 1.84 7.33 -15.52
C GLU A 265 0.59 7.95 -16.16
N ASP A 266 0.20 7.44 -17.34
CA ASP A 266 -0.98 7.92 -18.04
C ASP A 266 -2.26 7.62 -17.26
N ILE A 267 -2.37 6.45 -16.62
CA ILE A 267 -3.51 6.07 -15.77
C ILE A 267 -3.61 7.01 -14.57
N ILE A 268 -2.50 7.26 -13.89
CA ILE A 268 -2.45 8.17 -12.72
C ILE A 268 -2.85 9.58 -13.13
N ASN A 269 -2.27 10.11 -14.20
CA ASN A 269 -2.57 11.46 -14.69
C ASN A 269 -4.03 11.58 -15.13
N TYR A 270 -4.57 10.58 -15.81
CA TYR A 270 -5.98 10.54 -16.18
C TYR A 270 -6.90 10.56 -14.95
N ALA A 271 -6.62 9.74 -13.95
CA ALA A 271 -7.40 9.71 -12.70
C ALA A 271 -7.33 11.06 -11.96
N LYS A 272 -6.14 11.67 -11.83
CA LYS A 272 -5.97 13.00 -11.23
C LYS A 272 -6.74 14.07 -11.99
N ASN A 273 -6.76 14.03 -13.33
CA ASN A 273 -7.56 14.97 -14.16
C ASN A 273 -9.08 14.79 -13.97
N LEU A 274 -9.55 13.62 -13.56
CA LEU A 274 -10.94 13.39 -13.14
C LEU A 274 -11.22 13.82 -11.70
N GLY A 275 -10.21 14.32 -10.99
CA GLY A 275 -10.31 14.79 -9.61
C GLY A 275 -10.13 13.68 -8.57
N TYR A 276 -9.59 12.52 -8.94
CA TYR A 276 -9.23 11.49 -7.98
C TYR A 276 -7.91 11.81 -7.27
N GLU A 277 -7.85 11.47 -5.98
CA GLU A 277 -6.62 11.41 -5.19
C GLU A 277 -6.22 9.96 -4.95
N PHE A 278 -4.94 9.67 -4.98
CA PHE A 278 -4.42 8.37 -4.56
C PHE A 278 -4.04 8.42 -3.08
N LYS A 279 -4.46 7.42 -2.30
CA LYS A 279 -4.19 7.34 -0.86
C LYS A 279 -3.54 6.01 -0.50
N SER A 280 -2.78 6.02 0.59
CA SER A 280 -2.28 4.81 1.25
C SER A 280 -3.44 4.00 1.84
N LEU A 281 -3.32 2.66 1.88
CA LEU A 281 -4.28 1.80 2.58
C LEU A 281 -4.43 2.15 4.06
N ASP A 282 -3.46 2.83 4.68
CA ASP A 282 -3.58 3.35 6.06
C ASP A 282 -4.73 4.37 6.20
N ASN A 283 -5.26 4.88 5.10
CA ASN A 283 -6.42 5.77 5.08
C ASN A 283 -7.77 5.02 4.91
N LEU A 284 -7.78 3.69 4.77
CA LEU A 284 -9.02 2.90 4.79
C LEU A 284 -9.67 2.97 6.16
N ILE A 285 -10.96 3.30 6.19
CA ILE A 285 -11.76 3.49 7.41
C ILE A 285 -12.86 2.43 7.48
#